data_35982b30e0e9c9204d76607aa3cef939
#
_entry.id   35982b30e0e9c9204d76607aa3cef939
#
_cell.length_a   1.000
_cell.length_b   1.000
_cell.length_c   1.000
_cell.angle_alpha   90.00
_cell.angle_beta   90.00
_cell.angle_gamma   90.00
#
_symmetry.space_group_name_H-M   'P 1'
#
loop_
_entity.id
_entity.type
_entity.pdbx_description
1 polymer ?
#
loop_
_entity_poly.entity_id
_entity_poly.type
_entity_poly.pdbx_seq_one_letter_code
_entity_poly.pdbx_strand_id
1 'polypeptide(L)'
;ALAYPIELEKQFNGAEVSASTQEIDHNMAAVLVQNYGQQAASCKAVFRNGPEAPRTRSVNLAAGQNGNLTVKFARSIIRLRVQLNCQPQ
;
A
#
# COMPACT_ATOMS: atom_id res chain seq x y z
N ALA A 1 -5.40 13.34 18.14
CA ALA A 1 -5.33 12.09 17.41
C ALA A 1 -5.28 12.35 15.91
N LEU A 2 -4.42 11.63 15.23
CA LEU A 2 -4.30 11.71 13.78
C LEU A 2 -5.28 10.73 13.18
N ALA A 3 -6.29 11.23 12.49
CA ALA A 3 -7.25 10.38 11.81
C ALA A 3 -7.59 11.00 10.47
N TYR A 4 -7.27 10.30 9.41
CA TYR A 4 -7.70 10.67 8.07
C TYR A 4 -8.20 9.41 7.36
N PRO A 5 -9.19 9.55 6.48
CA PRO A 5 -9.67 8.38 5.75
C PRO A 5 -8.62 7.89 4.77
N ILE A 6 -8.45 6.59 4.71
CA ILE A 6 -7.60 5.92 3.74
C ILE A 6 -8.49 5.03 2.88
N GLU A 7 -8.56 5.35 1.59
CA GLU A 7 -9.29 4.55 0.63
C GLU A 7 -8.32 3.60 -0.05
N LEU A 8 -8.51 2.31 0.13
CA LEU A 8 -7.66 1.28 -0.45
C LEU A 8 -8.43 0.54 -1.54
N GLU A 9 -7.95 0.66 -2.78
CA GLU A 9 -8.40 -0.15 -3.89
C GLU A 9 -7.44 -1.31 -4.09
N LYS A 10 -7.97 -2.52 -4.09
CA LYS A 10 -7.17 -3.74 -4.19
C LYS A 10 -7.45 -4.44 -5.51
N GLN A 11 -6.39 -4.81 -6.22
CA GLN A 11 -6.49 -5.59 -7.44
C GLN A 11 -5.37 -6.63 -7.40
N PHE A 12 -5.72 -7.86 -7.05
CA PHE A 12 -4.72 -8.87 -6.76
C PHE A 12 -4.49 -9.86 -7.91
N ASN A 13 -5.34 -9.88 -8.93
CA ASN A 13 -5.13 -10.66 -10.16
C ASN A 13 -4.78 -12.12 -9.90
N GLY A 14 -5.38 -12.72 -8.87
CA GLY A 14 -5.12 -14.11 -8.50
C GLY A 14 -4.00 -14.33 -7.51
N ALA A 15 -3.29 -13.30 -7.10
CA ALA A 15 -2.27 -13.40 -6.06
C ALA A 15 -2.93 -13.63 -4.69
N GLU A 16 -2.35 -14.51 -3.89
CA GLU A 16 -2.85 -14.82 -2.55
C GLU A 16 -2.18 -13.91 -1.52
N VAL A 17 -2.63 -12.67 -1.47
CA VAL A 17 -2.08 -11.66 -0.59
C VAL A 17 -3.20 -10.97 0.18
N SER A 18 -2.86 -10.47 1.37
CA SER A 18 -3.73 -9.59 2.14
C SER A 18 -3.05 -8.26 2.34
N ALA A 19 -3.84 -7.21 2.50
CA ALA A 19 -3.32 -5.87 2.67
C ALA A 19 -4.10 -5.12 3.72
N SER A 20 -3.40 -4.29 4.48
CA SER A 20 -3.99 -3.38 5.44
C SER A 20 -3.26 -2.05 5.41
N THR A 21 -3.92 -0.99 5.87
CA THR A 21 -3.34 0.34 5.91
C THR A 21 -3.09 0.76 7.34
N GLN A 22 -2.10 1.63 7.53
CA GLN A 22 -1.74 2.14 8.84
C GLN A 22 -1.39 3.62 8.74
N GLU A 23 -1.96 4.42 9.63
CA GLU A 23 -1.56 5.81 9.80
C GLU A 23 -0.32 5.84 10.68
N ILE A 24 0.72 6.53 10.22
CA ILE A 24 1.97 6.66 10.98
C ILE A 24 2.09 8.06 11.57
N ASP A 25 1.82 9.09 10.75
CA ASP A 25 1.90 10.48 11.15
C ASP A 25 0.92 11.28 10.29
N HIS A 26 0.80 12.59 10.55
CA HIS A 26 -0.10 13.47 9.81
C HIS A 26 0.19 13.49 8.30
N ASN A 27 1.41 13.15 7.91
CA ASN A 27 1.83 13.15 6.50
C ASN A 27 2.47 11.82 6.08
N MET A 28 2.33 10.78 6.89
CA MET A 28 2.94 9.48 6.66
C MET A 28 1.93 8.36 6.81
N ALA A 29 1.97 7.41 5.91
CA ALA A 29 1.13 6.23 5.98
C ALA A 29 1.87 5.02 5.41
N ALA A 30 1.39 3.83 5.72
CA ALA A 30 1.95 2.59 5.23
C ALA A 30 0.86 1.64 4.77
N VAL A 31 1.22 0.79 3.82
CA VAL A 31 0.42 -0.38 3.43
C VAL A 31 1.22 -1.61 3.80
N LEU A 32 0.62 -2.47 4.59
CA LEU A 32 1.21 -3.74 5.00
C LEU A 32 0.64 -4.83 4.10
N VAL A 33 1.51 -5.54 3.41
CA VAL A 33 1.11 -6.59 2.47
C VAL A 33 1.69 -7.90 2.96
N GLN A 34 0.84 -8.93 3.00
CA GLN A 34 1.23 -10.26 3.43
C GLN A 34 0.92 -11.26 2.33
N ASN A 35 1.94 -11.95 1.85
CA ASN A 35 1.77 -13.04 0.91
C ASN A 35 1.59 -14.35 1.67
N TYR A 36 0.35 -14.82 1.75
CA TYR A 36 0.05 -16.07 2.46
C TYR A 36 -0.01 -17.27 1.53
N GLY A 37 0.23 -17.06 0.24
CA GLY A 37 0.22 -18.12 -0.75
C GLY A 37 1.53 -18.87 -0.84
N GLN A 38 1.59 -19.79 -1.78
CA GLN A 38 2.78 -20.62 -2.02
C GLN A 38 3.57 -20.15 -3.25
N GLN A 39 3.18 -19.07 -3.84
CA GLN A 39 3.80 -18.51 -5.03
C GLN A 39 4.25 -17.07 -4.73
N ALA A 40 5.39 -16.67 -5.27
CA ALA A 40 5.85 -15.29 -5.14
C ALA A 40 4.86 -14.32 -5.79
N ALA A 41 4.77 -13.12 -5.26
CA ALA A 41 3.88 -12.09 -5.77
C ALA A 41 4.62 -10.76 -5.86
N SER A 42 4.22 -9.97 -6.84
CA SER A 42 4.73 -8.62 -7.06
C SER A 42 3.61 -7.63 -6.80
N CYS A 43 3.86 -6.65 -5.93
CA CYS A 43 2.86 -5.65 -5.55
C CYS A 43 3.36 -4.25 -5.83
N LYS A 44 2.47 -3.39 -6.29
CA LYS A 44 2.74 -2.00 -6.56
C LYS A 44 1.62 -1.15 -5.98
N ALA A 45 1.97 -0.14 -5.20
CA ALA A 45 1.02 0.77 -4.60
C ALA A 45 1.26 2.19 -5.12
N VAL A 46 0.18 2.86 -5.50
CA VAL A 46 0.19 4.27 -5.87
C VAL A 46 -0.58 5.03 -4.80
N PHE A 47 0.09 5.98 -4.17
CA PHE A 47 -0.46 6.79 -3.09
C PHE A 47 -0.76 8.18 -3.62
N ARG A 48 -2.00 8.66 -3.40
CA ARG A 48 -2.43 9.98 -3.83
C ARG A 48 -2.90 10.79 -2.63
N ASN A 49 -2.29 11.95 -2.44
CA ASN A 49 -2.64 12.90 -1.38
C ASN A 49 -3.05 14.23 -2.00
N GLY A 50 -4.34 14.36 -2.36
CA GLY A 50 -4.86 15.57 -2.95
C GLY A 50 -4.10 16.04 -4.19
N PRO A 51 -3.68 17.33 -4.23
CA PRO A 51 -3.01 17.88 -5.40
C PRO A 51 -1.52 17.51 -5.50
N GLU A 52 -0.93 16.85 -4.50
CA GLU A 52 0.46 16.45 -4.58
C GLU A 52 0.64 15.36 -5.65
N ALA A 53 1.85 15.30 -6.20
CA ALA A 53 2.18 14.26 -7.18
C ALA A 53 2.05 12.87 -6.54
N PRO A 54 1.49 11.89 -7.28
CA PRO A 54 1.37 10.54 -6.74
C PRO A 54 2.73 9.94 -6.41
N ARG A 55 2.76 9.14 -5.34
CA ARG A 55 3.95 8.40 -4.93
C ARG A 55 3.73 6.93 -5.20
N THR A 56 4.70 6.29 -5.82
CA THR A 56 4.62 4.87 -6.16
C THR A 56 5.65 4.09 -5.37
N ARG A 57 5.21 2.96 -4.81
CA ARG A 57 6.09 2.01 -4.12
C ARG A 57 5.79 0.62 -4.64
N SER A 58 6.81 -0.21 -4.73
CA SER A 58 6.65 -1.58 -5.18
C SER A 58 7.48 -2.52 -4.33
N VAL A 59 7.05 -3.78 -4.27
CA VAL A 59 7.72 -4.82 -3.52
C VAL A 59 7.48 -6.16 -4.16
N ASN A 60 8.49 -7.03 -4.12
CA ASN A 60 8.39 -8.42 -4.52
C ASN A 60 8.42 -9.27 -3.25
N LEU A 61 7.41 -10.12 -3.10
CA LEU A 61 7.25 -10.95 -1.91
C LEU A 61 7.38 -12.41 -2.29
N ALA A 62 8.31 -13.11 -1.65
CA ALA A 62 8.36 -14.56 -1.75
C ALA A 62 7.15 -15.16 -1.01
N ALA A 63 6.89 -16.45 -1.27
CA ALA A 63 5.80 -17.14 -0.59
C ALA A 63 5.97 -17.03 0.93
N GLY A 64 4.90 -16.64 1.63
CA GLY A 64 4.92 -16.47 3.07
C GLY A 64 5.60 -15.21 3.60
N GLN A 65 6.08 -14.34 2.73
CA GLN A 65 6.80 -13.14 3.12
C GLN A 65 5.86 -11.95 3.29
N ASN A 66 6.18 -11.07 4.24
CA ASN A 66 5.46 -9.82 4.49
C ASN A 66 6.25 -8.65 3.93
N GLY A 67 5.54 -7.64 3.45
CA GLY A 67 6.12 -6.40 2.95
C GLY A 67 5.47 -5.19 3.58
N ASN A 68 6.20 -4.08 3.58
CA ASN A 68 5.73 -2.82 4.11
C ASN A 68 6.05 -1.72 3.09
N LEU A 69 5.01 -1.02 2.63
CA LEU A 69 5.15 0.08 1.68
C LEU A 69 4.81 1.37 2.40
N THR A 70 5.83 2.17 2.71
CA THR A 70 5.67 3.41 3.48
C THR A 70 5.83 4.61 2.57
N VAL A 71 5.00 5.63 2.78
CA VAL A 71 5.05 6.87 2.02
C VAL A 71 5.00 8.06 2.96
N LYS A 72 5.74 9.11 2.61
CA LYS A 72 5.73 10.38 3.33
C LYS A 72 5.49 11.51 2.33
N PHE A 73 4.54 12.38 2.66
CA PHE A 73 4.20 13.53 1.83
C PHE A 73 4.72 14.82 2.47
N ALA A 74 4.83 15.87 1.65
CA ALA A 74 5.23 17.18 2.12
C ALA A 74 4.13 17.86 2.92
N ARG A 75 2.87 17.57 2.59
CA ARG A 75 1.70 18.16 3.24
C ARG A 75 0.99 17.14 4.12
N SER A 76 0.26 17.64 5.11
CA SER A 76 -0.61 16.79 5.92
C SER A 76 -1.63 16.08 5.04
N ILE A 77 -1.91 14.84 5.39
CA ILE A 77 -2.90 14.04 4.66
C ILE A 77 -4.28 14.38 5.21
N ILE A 78 -5.16 14.83 4.31
CA ILE A 78 -6.57 15.02 4.63
C ILE A 78 -7.35 13.79 4.23
N ARG A 79 -7.01 13.23 3.07
CA ARG A 79 -7.62 12.01 2.54
C ARG A 79 -6.58 11.31 1.67
N LEU A 80 -6.33 10.06 1.97
CA LEU A 80 -5.35 9.26 1.23
C LEU A 80 -6.07 8.25 0.35
N ARG A 81 -5.69 8.21 -0.92
CA ARG A 81 -6.13 7.17 -1.85
C ARG A 81 -4.95 6.28 -2.18
N VAL A 82 -5.15 4.98 -2.05
CA VAL A 82 -4.13 3.98 -2.35
C VAL A 82 -4.69 3.00 -3.36
N GLN A 83 -3.99 2.84 -4.46
CA GLN A 83 -4.29 1.81 -5.45
C GLN A 83 -3.22 0.74 -5.34
N LEU A 84 -3.59 -0.43 -4.83
CA LEU A 84 -2.68 -1.56 -4.66
C LEU A 84 -2.96 -2.60 -5.72
N ASN A 85 -1.96 -2.89 -6.51
CA ASN A 85 -2.03 -3.86 -7.59
C ASN A 85 -0.98 -4.92 -7.36
N CYS A 86 -1.41 -6.17 -7.19
CA CYS A 86 -0.53 -7.31 -7.00
C CYS A 86 -0.79 -8.34 -8.08
N GLN A 87 0.24 -9.10 -8.42
CA GLN A 87 0.12 -10.19 -9.37
C GLN A 87 1.07 -11.32 -9.00
N PRO A 88 0.71 -12.58 -9.29
CA PRO A 88 1.62 -13.69 -9.06
C PRO A 88 2.80 -13.61 -10.02
N GLN A 89 3.92 -14.08 -9.52
CA GLN A 89 5.13 -14.18 -10.33
C GLN A 89 5.34 -15.59 -10.81
#